data_84023de562ce290af3582c24aa73ca13
#
_entry.id   84023de562ce290af3582c24aa73ca13
#
_cell.length_a   1.000
_cell.length_b   1.000
_cell.length_c   1.000
_cell.angle_alpha   90.00
_cell.angle_beta   90.00
_cell.angle_gamma   90.00
#
_symmetry.space_group_name_H-M   'P 1'
#
loop_
_entity.id
_entity.type
_entity.pdbx_description
1 polymer ?
#
loop_
_entity_poly.entity_id
_entity_poly.type
_entity_poly.pdbx_seq_one_letter_code
_entity_poly.pdbx_strand_id
1 'polypeptide(L)'
;MENKNWKRKFIALYTGQFFSLLSSAAVQFSIIWWLTDTTGSPLILALAGIAGFLPQALIGPFAGTIVDRHSRKLMMISADLIVALGSLFLFFSMYYSEPSITLVILVLVVRSLATAFHMPAMQASVPLLAPEEHLTKVAGWGQMVSSMTNIAGPALGMSLLAVSSLESVLLLDVLGAVIACSVLLFIRIPSVARTEEMVTGNFIAEMKEGYYAIVKHRLVLKLTTVMIVVAFLYIPIGTYFPLMVRNHFEKGVIEAGIVEVVFAIGLIVGASLLGVLGDRFDKIKTMVAGMMLMGVA
;
A
#
# COMPACT_ATOMS: atom_id res chain seq x y z
N MET A 1 -27.42 -17.15 -12.16
CA MET A 1 -27.78 -15.88 -12.85
C MET A 1 -26.50 -15.07 -13.00
N GLU A 2 -25.95 -15.00 -14.20
CA GLU A 2 -24.78 -14.15 -14.49
C GLU A 2 -25.07 -12.71 -14.10
N ASN A 3 -24.26 -12.17 -13.23
CA ASN A 3 -24.39 -10.78 -12.81
C ASN A 3 -23.93 -9.86 -13.94
N LYS A 4 -24.79 -9.64 -14.96
CA LYS A 4 -24.50 -8.81 -16.15
C LYS A 4 -23.87 -7.44 -15.83
N ASN A 5 -23.94 -6.98 -14.59
CA ASN A 5 -23.42 -5.68 -14.14
C ASN A 5 -22.12 -5.78 -13.33
N TRP A 6 -21.45 -6.96 -13.25
CA TRP A 6 -20.23 -7.09 -12.46
C TRP A 6 -19.11 -6.18 -12.91
N LYS A 7 -18.92 -6.02 -14.23
CA LYS A 7 -17.92 -5.13 -14.80
C LYS A 7 -18.08 -3.69 -14.35
N ARG A 8 -19.33 -3.18 -14.35
CA ARG A 8 -19.61 -1.80 -13.89
C ARG A 8 -19.28 -1.61 -12.41
N LYS A 9 -19.67 -2.57 -11.56
CA LYS A 9 -19.37 -2.53 -10.12
C LYS A 9 -17.88 -2.61 -9.88
N PHE A 10 -17.18 -3.50 -10.59
CA PHE A 10 -15.74 -3.67 -10.49
C PHE A 10 -15.01 -2.40 -10.93
N ILE A 11 -15.31 -1.86 -12.11
CA ILE A 11 -14.69 -0.63 -12.62
C ILE A 11 -14.97 0.53 -11.66
N ALA A 12 -16.20 0.70 -11.18
CA ALA A 12 -16.53 1.76 -10.23
C ALA A 12 -15.73 1.60 -8.93
N LEU A 13 -15.64 0.39 -8.35
CA LEU A 13 -14.82 0.12 -7.17
C LEU A 13 -13.37 0.54 -7.40
N TYR A 14 -12.75 0.02 -8.45
CA TYR A 14 -11.33 0.28 -8.72
C TYR A 14 -11.05 1.74 -9.11
N THR A 15 -11.98 2.41 -9.79
CA THR A 15 -11.85 3.84 -10.07
C THR A 15 -11.91 4.67 -8.79
N GLY A 16 -12.87 4.39 -7.89
CA GLY A 16 -12.93 5.08 -6.60
C GLY A 16 -11.67 4.84 -5.76
N GLN A 17 -11.24 3.58 -5.68
CA GLN A 17 -10.05 3.19 -4.93
C GLN A 17 -8.75 3.70 -5.54
N PHE A 18 -8.69 3.85 -6.86
CA PHE A 18 -7.54 4.48 -7.54
C PHE A 18 -7.27 5.89 -6.99
N PHE A 19 -8.30 6.71 -6.84
CA PHE A 19 -8.11 8.07 -6.31
C PHE A 19 -7.68 8.08 -4.84
N SER A 20 -8.23 7.19 -4.01
CA SER A 20 -7.79 7.05 -2.61
C SER A 20 -6.35 6.57 -2.50
N LEU A 21 -5.97 5.54 -3.25
CA LEU A 21 -4.61 5.01 -3.26
C LEU A 21 -3.61 6.02 -3.83
N LEU A 22 -3.99 6.75 -4.90
CA LEU A 22 -3.15 7.77 -5.52
C LEU A 22 -2.88 8.92 -4.54
N SER A 23 -3.93 9.44 -3.91
CA SER A 23 -3.79 10.51 -2.91
C SER A 23 -2.95 10.07 -1.73
N SER A 24 -3.19 8.86 -1.20
CA SER A 24 -2.40 8.32 -0.09
C SER A 24 -0.93 8.12 -0.44
N ALA A 25 -0.62 7.67 -1.65
CA ALA A 25 0.76 7.56 -2.12
C ALA A 25 1.45 8.93 -2.27
N ALA A 26 0.72 9.93 -2.80
CA ALA A 26 1.22 11.30 -2.92
C ALA A 26 1.50 11.93 -1.55
N VAL A 27 0.56 11.80 -0.60
CA VAL A 27 0.71 12.29 0.77
C VAL A 27 1.83 11.58 1.50
N GLN A 28 1.96 10.26 1.34
CA GLN A 28 3.04 9.47 1.94
C GLN A 28 4.43 9.97 1.50
N PHE A 29 4.63 10.14 0.18
CA PHE A 29 5.86 10.72 -0.36
C PHE A 29 6.13 12.11 0.21
N SER A 30 5.09 12.94 0.24
CA SER A 30 5.19 14.32 0.71
C SER A 30 5.55 14.43 2.20
N ILE A 31 5.01 13.57 3.04
CA ILE A 31 5.37 13.49 4.46
C ILE A 31 6.84 13.08 4.63
N ILE A 32 7.30 12.06 3.91
CA ILE A 32 8.69 11.58 3.99
C ILE A 32 9.64 12.67 3.50
N TRP A 33 9.31 13.34 2.39
CA TRP A 33 10.12 14.46 1.90
C TRP A 33 10.16 15.62 2.90
N TRP A 34 9.02 16.00 3.44
CA TRP A 34 8.95 17.07 4.45
C TRP A 34 9.79 16.77 5.69
N LEU A 35 9.72 15.54 6.22
CA LEU A 35 10.58 15.10 7.32
C LEU A 35 12.07 15.15 6.93
N THR A 36 12.41 14.79 5.71
CA THR A 36 13.76 14.86 5.17
C THR A 36 14.25 16.31 5.13
N ASP A 37 13.43 17.20 4.56
CA ASP A 37 13.78 18.60 4.37
C ASP A 37 13.87 19.38 5.69
N THR A 38 12.94 19.14 6.60
CA THR A 38 12.85 19.84 7.88
C THR A 38 13.90 19.37 8.88
N THR A 39 14.18 18.06 8.93
CA THR A 39 15.02 17.51 10.00
C THR A 39 16.42 17.11 9.53
N GLY A 40 16.59 16.67 8.29
CA GLY A 40 17.85 16.12 7.80
C GLY A 40 18.37 14.91 8.61
N SER A 41 17.55 14.36 9.50
CA SER A 41 17.97 13.36 10.49
C SER A 41 17.70 11.94 9.99
N PRO A 42 18.74 11.10 9.84
CA PRO A 42 18.57 9.69 9.51
C PRO A 42 17.71 8.92 10.53
N LEU A 43 17.82 9.28 11.82
CA LEU A 43 17.05 8.64 12.89
C LEU A 43 15.54 8.90 12.74
N ILE A 44 15.15 10.13 12.44
CA ILE A 44 13.75 10.50 12.26
C ILE A 44 13.17 9.78 11.03
N LEU A 45 13.94 9.68 9.95
CA LEU A 45 13.52 8.92 8.77
C LEU A 45 13.42 7.42 9.05
N ALA A 46 14.33 6.85 9.84
CA ALA A 46 14.20 5.46 10.30
C ALA A 46 12.89 5.25 11.08
N LEU A 47 12.58 6.16 12.01
CA LEU A 47 11.33 6.11 12.79
C LEU A 47 10.11 6.26 11.87
N ALA A 48 10.15 7.14 10.87
CA ALA A 48 9.08 7.30 9.89
C ALA A 48 8.89 6.04 9.04
N GLY A 49 9.98 5.40 8.60
CA GLY A 49 9.94 4.12 7.91
C GLY A 49 9.33 3.01 8.77
N ILE A 50 9.78 2.88 10.03
CA ILE A 50 9.22 1.93 10.99
C ILE A 50 7.73 2.22 11.22
N ALA A 51 7.35 3.47 11.43
CA ALA A 51 5.95 3.88 11.65
C ALA A 51 5.06 3.59 10.44
N GLY A 52 5.59 3.76 9.23
CA GLY A 52 4.85 3.51 8.00
C GLY A 52 4.68 2.03 7.63
N PHE A 53 5.61 1.15 8.03
CA PHE A 53 5.62 -0.25 7.58
C PHE A 53 5.39 -1.26 8.69
N LEU A 54 5.97 -1.07 9.89
CA LEU A 54 5.94 -2.08 10.95
C LEU A 54 4.51 -2.37 11.47
N PRO A 55 3.64 -1.36 11.73
CA PRO A 55 2.28 -1.63 12.16
C PRO A 55 1.50 -2.50 11.17
N GLN A 56 1.61 -2.20 9.88
CA GLN A 56 0.98 -3.00 8.81
C GLN A 56 1.56 -4.42 8.75
N ALA A 57 2.87 -4.57 8.88
CA ALA A 57 3.53 -5.88 8.85
C ALA A 57 3.12 -6.77 10.03
N LEU A 58 2.98 -6.18 11.24
CA LEU A 58 2.56 -6.90 12.44
C LEU A 58 1.07 -7.28 12.40
N ILE A 59 0.22 -6.38 11.92
CA ILE A 59 -1.24 -6.58 11.90
C ILE A 59 -1.69 -7.36 10.65
N GLY A 60 -0.93 -7.30 9.56
CA GLY A 60 -1.30 -7.90 8.26
C GLY A 60 -1.77 -9.37 8.35
N PRO A 61 -1.05 -10.27 9.03
CA PRO A 61 -1.49 -11.66 9.19
C PRO A 61 -2.85 -11.81 9.90
N PHE A 62 -3.18 -10.87 10.79
CA PHE A 62 -4.44 -10.85 11.54
C PHE A 62 -5.55 -10.14 10.75
N ALA A 63 -5.18 -9.13 9.98
CA ALA A 63 -6.12 -8.30 9.24
C ALA A 63 -6.96 -9.12 8.26
N GLY A 64 -6.37 -10.10 7.57
CA GLY A 64 -7.08 -11.00 6.67
C GLY A 64 -8.24 -11.73 7.36
N THR A 65 -7.97 -12.38 8.48
CA THR A 65 -8.98 -13.11 9.26
C THR A 65 -10.09 -12.18 9.78
N ILE A 66 -9.73 -10.95 10.21
CA ILE A 66 -10.71 -9.96 10.66
C ILE A 66 -11.58 -9.50 9.49
N VAL A 67 -10.98 -9.23 8.33
CA VAL A 67 -11.68 -8.83 7.11
C VAL A 67 -12.65 -9.90 6.64
N ASP A 68 -12.28 -11.18 6.72
CA ASP A 68 -13.16 -12.28 6.31
C ASP A 68 -14.41 -12.39 7.19
N ARG A 69 -14.31 -11.97 8.44
CA ARG A 69 -15.41 -11.99 9.42
C ARG A 69 -16.29 -10.72 9.37
N HIS A 70 -15.87 -9.67 8.65
CA HIS A 70 -16.57 -8.40 8.60
C HIS A 70 -16.96 -7.98 7.17
N SER A 71 -17.79 -6.94 7.08
CA SER A 71 -18.14 -6.36 5.79
C SER A 71 -16.92 -5.69 5.15
N ARG A 72 -16.43 -6.25 4.03
CA ARG A 72 -15.29 -5.70 3.27
C ARG A 72 -15.51 -4.24 2.90
N LYS A 73 -16.75 -3.89 2.53
CA LYS A 73 -17.13 -2.50 2.22
C LYS A 73 -16.93 -1.57 3.41
N LEU A 74 -17.40 -1.95 4.60
CA LEU A 74 -17.22 -1.14 5.82
C LEU A 74 -15.75 -1.04 6.22
N MET A 75 -14.98 -2.12 6.06
CA MET A 75 -13.55 -2.10 6.34
C MET A 75 -12.79 -1.11 5.44
N MET A 76 -13.09 -1.08 4.13
CA MET A 76 -12.49 -0.09 3.21
C MET A 76 -12.90 1.34 3.59
N ILE A 77 -14.21 1.59 3.81
CA ILE A 77 -14.70 2.92 4.19
C ILE A 77 -14.06 3.39 5.50
N SER A 78 -14.01 2.53 6.53
CA SER A 78 -13.40 2.91 7.81
C SER A 78 -11.92 3.21 7.68
N ALA A 79 -11.18 2.43 6.89
CA ALA A 79 -9.76 2.66 6.64
C ALA A 79 -9.52 3.99 5.88
N ASP A 80 -10.27 4.27 4.81
CA ASP A 80 -10.18 5.52 4.07
C ASP A 80 -10.50 6.73 4.98
N LEU A 81 -11.53 6.62 5.81
CA LEU A 81 -11.89 7.68 6.77
C LEU A 81 -10.82 7.89 7.84
N ILE A 82 -10.23 6.82 8.38
CA ILE A 82 -9.15 6.92 9.38
C ILE A 82 -7.95 7.63 8.78
N VAL A 83 -7.55 7.30 7.55
CA VAL A 83 -6.45 7.98 6.83
C VAL A 83 -6.78 9.46 6.62
N ALA A 84 -7.98 9.77 6.12
CA ALA A 84 -8.42 11.14 5.88
C ALA A 84 -8.48 11.97 7.15
N LEU A 85 -9.00 11.40 8.25
CA LEU A 85 -9.07 12.09 9.55
C LEU A 85 -7.67 12.33 10.13
N GLY A 86 -6.74 11.36 9.99
CA GLY A 86 -5.34 11.54 10.38
C GLY A 86 -4.66 12.67 9.60
N SER A 87 -4.87 12.72 8.28
CA SER A 87 -4.34 13.79 7.43
C SER A 87 -4.99 15.14 7.73
N LEU A 88 -6.30 15.17 7.98
CA LEU A 88 -7.00 16.39 8.36
C LEU A 88 -6.55 16.91 9.74
N PHE A 89 -6.34 16.02 10.69
CA PHE A 89 -5.80 16.38 12.01
C PHE A 89 -4.40 16.97 11.90
N LEU A 90 -3.53 16.38 11.06
CA LEU A 90 -2.21 16.91 10.79
C LEU A 90 -2.29 18.26 10.06
N PHE A 91 -3.18 18.43 9.10
CA PHE A 91 -3.45 19.69 8.41
C PHE A 91 -3.75 20.83 9.42
N PHE A 92 -4.73 20.62 10.31
CA PHE A 92 -5.06 21.65 11.31
C PHE A 92 -3.93 21.91 12.30
N SER A 93 -3.18 20.87 12.69
CA SER A 93 -2.02 21.05 13.54
C SER A 93 -0.95 21.94 12.88
N MET A 94 -0.69 21.73 11.59
CA MET A 94 0.26 22.52 10.82
C MET A 94 -0.24 23.95 10.54
N TYR A 95 -1.55 24.10 10.38
CA TYR A 95 -2.15 25.41 10.11
C TYR A 95 -2.14 26.34 11.32
N TYR A 96 -2.29 25.81 12.55
CA TYR A 96 -2.34 26.61 13.77
C TYR A 96 -1.01 26.68 14.53
N SER A 97 -0.10 25.76 14.30
CA SER A 97 1.20 25.70 14.98
C SER A 97 2.21 24.91 14.15
N GLU A 98 3.50 25.05 14.48
CA GLU A 98 4.49 24.14 13.92
C GLU A 98 4.23 22.71 14.39
N PRO A 99 4.12 21.73 13.47
CA PRO A 99 3.77 20.36 13.83
C PRO A 99 4.92 19.71 14.59
N SER A 100 4.60 19.03 15.66
CA SER A 100 5.55 18.15 16.33
C SER A 100 5.88 16.96 15.43
N ILE A 101 7.17 16.65 15.28
CA ILE A 101 7.64 15.45 14.55
C ILE A 101 6.98 14.19 15.12
N THR A 102 6.78 14.12 16.44
CA THR A 102 6.08 13.02 17.10
C THR A 102 4.66 12.85 16.56
N LEU A 103 3.94 13.95 16.32
CA LEU A 103 2.59 13.91 15.76
C LEU A 103 2.59 13.34 14.34
N VAL A 104 3.55 13.77 13.51
CA VAL A 104 3.70 13.25 12.14
C VAL A 104 3.97 11.73 12.17
N ILE A 105 4.85 11.25 13.04
CA ILE A 105 5.14 9.83 13.23
C ILE A 105 3.89 9.06 13.70
N LEU A 106 3.12 9.62 14.64
CA LEU A 106 1.87 8.99 15.09
C LEU A 106 0.83 8.87 13.96
N VAL A 107 0.71 9.89 13.12
CA VAL A 107 -0.17 9.84 11.95
C VAL A 107 0.30 8.77 10.96
N LEU A 108 1.60 8.61 10.74
CA LEU A 108 2.13 7.51 9.92
C LEU A 108 1.78 6.14 10.49
N VAL A 109 1.84 5.94 11.82
CA VAL A 109 1.39 4.70 12.47
C VAL A 109 -0.10 4.43 12.21
N VAL A 110 -0.94 5.46 12.39
CA VAL A 110 -2.40 5.34 12.16
C VAL A 110 -2.70 5.00 10.70
N ARG A 111 -2.03 5.65 9.75
CA ARG A 111 -2.14 5.36 8.30
C ARG A 111 -1.72 3.92 7.99
N SER A 112 -0.61 3.46 8.56
CA SER A 112 -0.10 2.11 8.39
C SER A 112 -1.09 1.05 8.91
N LEU A 113 -1.69 1.29 10.09
CA LEU A 113 -2.73 0.43 10.65
C LEU A 113 -3.98 0.38 9.76
N ALA A 114 -4.44 1.52 9.26
CA ALA A 114 -5.59 1.57 8.36
C ALA A 114 -5.33 0.78 7.06
N THR A 115 -4.14 0.95 6.48
CA THR A 115 -3.72 0.23 5.26
C THR A 115 -3.65 -1.28 5.47
N ALA A 116 -3.29 -1.75 6.68
CA ALA A 116 -3.26 -3.18 7.03
C ALA A 116 -4.62 -3.86 6.83
N PHE A 117 -5.73 -3.15 7.02
CA PHE A 117 -7.09 -3.66 6.81
C PHE A 117 -7.64 -3.34 5.42
N HIS A 118 -7.29 -2.18 4.87
CA HIS A 118 -7.79 -1.72 3.59
C HIS A 118 -7.43 -2.67 2.44
N MET A 119 -6.15 -3.02 2.31
CA MET A 119 -5.64 -3.84 1.20
C MET A 119 -6.24 -5.25 1.18
N PRO A 120 -6.29 -6.01 2.29
CA PRO A 120 -6.97 -7.31 2.30
C PRO A 120 -8.47 -7.18 2.01
N ALA A 121 -9.16 -6.15 2.52
CA ALA A 121 -10.58 -5.94 2.27
C ALA A 121 -10.87 -5.67 0.79
N MET A 122 -10.03 -4.87 0.13
CA MET A 122 -10.12 -4.62 -1.31
C MET A 122 -9.90 -5.90 -2.11
N GLN A 123 -8.85 -6.67 -1.82
CA GLN A 123 -8.55 -7.93 -2.51
C GLN A 123 -9.64 -8.99 -2.31
N ALA A 124 -10.15 -9.14 -1.08
CA ALA A 124 -11.23 -10.07 -0.75
C ALA A 124 -12.59 -9.67 -1.38
N SER A 125 -12.76 -8.42 -1.81
CA SER A 125 -13.96 -7.95 -2.52
C SER A 125 -14.01 -8.40 -3.99
N VAL A 126 -12.86 -8.70 -4.60
CA VAL A 126 -12.74 -9.05 -6.02
C VAL A 126 -13.52 -10.32 -6.38
N PRO A 127 -13.33 -11.47 -5.70
CA PRO A 127 -14.04 -12.68 -6.02
C PRO A 127 -15.56 -12.63 -5.72
N LEU A 128 -15.98 -11.67 -4.90
CA LEU A 128 -17.41 -11.44 -4.63
C LEU A 128 -18.11 -10.63 -5.74
N LEU A 129 -17.35 -9.92 -6.54
CA LEU A 129 -17.86 -9.06 -7.61
C LEU A 129 -17.73 -9.71 -8.98
N ALA A 130 -16.59 -10.37 -9.27
CA ALA A 130 -16.26 -10.92 -10.57
C ALA A 130 -16.54 -12.43 -10.63
N PRO A 131 -17.02 -12.96 -11.78
CA PRO A 131 -17.12 -14.39 -12.03
C PRO A 131 -15.75 -15.08 -11.98
N GLU A 132 -15.72 -16.36 -11.58
CA GLU A 132 -14.47 -17.13 -11.40
C GLU A 132 -13.61 -17.15 -12.66
N GLU A 133 -14.23 -17.28 -13.85
CA GLU A 133 -13.55 -17.29 -15.15
C GLU A 133 -12.80 -15.99 -15.49
N HIS A 134 -13.10 -14.89 -14.78
CA HIS A 134 -12.49 -13.58 -14.99
C HIS A 134 -11.52 -13.17 -13.87
N LEU A 135 -11.35 -13.97 -12.83
CA LEU A 135 -10.54 -13.58 -11.65
C LEU A 135 -9.09 -13.24 -11.99
N THR A 136 -8.44 -14.02 -12.86
CA THR A 136 -7.06 -13.75 -13.31
C THR A 136 -6.96 -12.40 -14.02
N LYS A 137 -7.92 -12.09 -14.91
CA LYS A 137 -7.95 -10.82 -15.63
C LYS A 137 -8.17 -9.64 -14.69
N VAL A 138 -9.05 -9.80 -13.73
CA VAL A 138 -9.40 -8.78 -12.73
C VAL A 138 -8.25 -8.55 -11.76
N ALA A 139 -7.55 -9.62 -11.34
CA ALA A 139 -6.32 -9.50 -10.55
C ALA A 139 -5.24 -8.70 -11.31
N GLY A 140 -5.09 -8.95 -12.62
CA GLY A 140 -4.19 -8.16 -13.48
C GLY A 140 -4.55 -6.67 -13.52
N TRP A 141 -5.84 -6.34 -13.60
CA TRP A 141 -6.28 -4.94 -13.52
C TRP A 141 -6.00 -4.31 -12.14
N GLY A 142 -6.19 -5.07 -11.06
CA GLY A 142 -5.85 -4.62 -9.71
C GLY A 142 -4.36 -4.31 -9.58
N GLN A 143 -3.50 -5.19 -10.12
CA GLN A 143 -2.06 -4.97 -10.15
C GLN A 143 -1.68 -3.74 -10.97
N MET A 144 -2.34 -3.52 -12.11
CA MET A 144 -2.14 -2.33 -12.94
C MET A 144 -2.49 -1.05 -12.18
N VAL A 145 -3.61 -1.01 -11.46
CA VAL A 145 -3.99 0.13 -10.61
C VAL A 145 -2.93 0.38 -9.54
N SER A 146 -2.48 -0.65 -8.82
CA SER A 146 -1.42 -0.52 -7.82
C SER A 146 -0.13 0.01 -8.40
N SER A 147 0.29 -0.49 -9.57
CA SER A 147 1.50 0.01 -10.25
C SER A 147 1.37 1.46 -10.67
N MET A 148 0.21 1.85 -11.23
CA MET A 148 -0.06 3.25 -11.61
C MET A 148 -0.03 4.19 -10.40
N THR A 149 -0.61 3.78 -9.27
CA THR A 149 -0.61 4.61 -8.05
C THR A 149 0.78 4.74 -7.44
N ASN A 150 1.59 3.69 -7.49
CA ASN A 150 2.98 3.72 -7.01
C ASN A 150 3.88 4.64 -7.84
N ILE A 151 3.58 4.84 -9.13
CA ILE A 151 4.32 5.77 -10.00
C ILE A 151 3.76 7.18 -9.89
N ALA A 152 2.45 7.30 -10.10
CA ALA A 152 1.79 8.59 -10.19
C ALA A 152 1.69 9.28 -8.82
N GLY A 153 1.66 8.51 -7.71
CA GLY A 153 1.59 9.07 -6.36
C GLY A 153 2.77 9.96 -6.02
N PRO A 154 4.01 9.45 -6.01
CA PRO A 154 5.20 10.28 -5.78
C PRO A 154 5.31 11.45 -6.77
N ALA A 155 5.01 11.21 -8.06
CA ALA A 155 5.03 12.28 -9.06
C ALA A 155 4.02 13.40 -8.75
N LEU A 156 2.82 13.04 -8.30
CA LEU A 156 1.81 13.99 -7.87
C LEU A 156 2.24 14.72 -6.59
N GLY A 157 2.75 13.98 -5.59
CA GLY A 157 3.26 14.56 -4.34
C GLY A 157 4.39 15.55 -4.59
N MET A 158 5.39 15.15 -5.40
CA MET A 158 6.48 16.03 -5.82
C MET A 158 5.96 17.30 -6.50
N SER A 159 5.08 17.14 -7.49
CA SER A 159 4.58 18.28 -8.29
C SER A 159 3.81 19.27 -7.42
N LEU A 160 3.04 18.77 -6.47
CA LEU A 160 2.29 19.62 -5.56
C LEU A 160 3.19 20.29 -4.51
N LEU A 161 4.16 19.58 -3.94
CA LEU A 161 5.12 20.18 -3.00
C LEU A 161 6.02 21.22 -3.67
N ALA A 162 6.28 21.12 -4.97
CA ALA A 162 7.05 22.11 -5.70
C ALA A 162 6.35 23.49 -5.80
N VAL A 163 5.01 23.50 -5.70
CA VAL A 163 4.19 24.72 -5.88
C VAL A 163 3.31 25.06 -4.67
N SER A 164 3.26 24.20 -3.68
CA SER A 164 2.42 24.38 -2.49
C SER A 164 3.12 23.80 -1.22
N SER A 165 2.45 23.92 -0.10
CA SER A 165 2.94 23.40 1.19
C SER A 165 2.40 21.99 1.48
N LEU A 166 3.03 21.28 2.44
CA LEU A 166 2.59 19.96 2.87
C LEU A 166 1.14 19.97 3.36
N GLU A 167 0.71 21.03 4.06
CA GLU A 167 -0.65 21.18 4.57
C GLU A 167 -1.67 21.06 3.43
N SER A 168 -1.41 21.72 2.30
CA SER A 168 -2.28 21.65 1.12
C SER A 168 -2.33 20.24 0.52
N VAL A 169 -1.18 19.55 0.51
CA VAL A 169 -1.09 18.18 -0.02
C VAL A 169 -1.85 17.18 0.87
N LEU A 170 -1.89 17.38 2.19
CA LEU A 170 -2.64 16.52 3.11
C LEU A 170 -4.15 16.47 2.79
N LEU A 171 -4.70 17.53 2.21
CA LEU A 171 -6.12 17.56 1.80
C LEU A 171 -6.45 16.59 0.66
N LEU A 172 -5.44 16.09 -0.07
CA LEU A 172 -5.66 15.06 -1.09
C LEU A 172 -6.22 13.76 -0.48
N ASP A 173 -5.79 13.37 0.71
CA ASP A 173 -6.35 12.18 1.37
C ASP A 173 -7.84 12.36 1.66
N VAL A 174 -8.24 13.57 2.06
CA VAL A 174 -9.65 13.88 2.29
C VAL A 174 -10.44 13.78 0.99
N LEU A 175 -9.93 14.37 -0.10
CA LEU A 175 -10.56 14.28 -1.42
C LEU A 175 -10.62 12.84 -1.93
N GLY A 176 -9.53 12.09 -1.82
CA GLY A 176 -9.46 10.68 -2.21
C GLY A 176 -10.45 9.82 -1.42
N ALA A 177 -10.52 10.00 -0.10
CA ALA A 177 -11.46 9.30 0.75
C ALA A 177 -12.92 9.65 0.43
N VAL A 178 -13.24 10.93 0.19
CA VAL A 178 -14.59 11.36 -0.22
C VAL A 178 -15.01 10.68 -1.52
N ILE A 179 -14.13 10.64 -2.53
CA ILE A 179 -14.42 9.97 -3.80
C ILE A 179 -14.60 8.47 -3.58
N ALA A 180 -13.67 7.79 -2.91
CA ALA A 180 -13.71 6.36 -2.69
C ALA A 180 -14.92 5.94 -1.85
N CYS A 181 -15.19 6.61 -0.74
CA CYS A 181 -16.34 6.34 0.12
C CYS A 181 -17.66 6.60 -0.62
N SER A 182 -17.75 7.68 -1.40
CA SER A 182 -18.95 7.98 -2.21
C SER A 182 -19.22 6.84 -3.19
N VAL A 183 -18.21 6.39 -3.93
CA VAL A 183 -18.34 5.26 -4.86
C VAL A 183 -18.74 3.99 -4.11
N LEU A 184 -18.10 3.69 -2.98
CA LEU A 184 -18.42 2.51 -2.17
C LEU A 184 -19.85 2.54 -1.65
N LEU A 185 -20.40 3.70 -1.29
CA LEU A 185 -21.79 3.81 -0.83
C LEU A 185 -22.78 3.34 -1.89
N PHE A 186 -22.53 3.62 -3.17
CA PHE A 186 -23.40 3.24 -4.28
C PHE A 186 -23.16 1.79 -4.78
N ILE A 187 -22.04 1.16 -4.44
CA ILE A 187 -21.75 -0.22 -4.84
C ILE A 187 -22.25 -1.18 -3.76
N ARG A 188 -23.04 -2.17 -4.18
CA ARG A 188 -23.41 -3.29 -3.33
C ARG A 188 -22.40 -4.41 -3.49
N ILE A 189 -21.48 -4.57 -2.51
CA ILE A 189 -20.59 -5.72 -2.39
C ILE A 189 -21.37 -6.79 -1.60
N PRO A 190 -21.54 -8.01 -2.15
CA PRO A 190 -22.19 -9.07 -1.42
C PRO A 190 -21.44 -9.38 -0.12
N SER A 191 -22.16 -9.52 0.97
CA SER A 191 -21.58 -10.08 2.19
C SER A 191 -21.50 -11.60 2.03
N VAL A 192 -20.38 -12.20 2.43
CA VAL A 192 -20.33 -13.65 2.60
C VAL A 192 -21.29 -14.03 3.71
N ALA A 193 -22.18 -15.00 3.44
CA ALA A 193 -23.03 -15.53 4.49
C ALA A 193 -22.14 -16.08 5.62
N ARG A 194 -22.35 -15.59 6.84
CA ARG A 194 -21.65 -16.10 8.00
C ARG A 194 -22.06 -17.56 8.21
N THR A 195 -21.15 -18.47 7.97
CA THR A 195 -21.30 -19.86 8.44
C THR A 195 -21.08 -19.88 9.96
N GLU A 196 -21.80 -20.76 10.65
CA GLU A 196 -21.66 -20.93 12.11
C GLU A 196 -20.21 -21.22 12.51
N GLU A 197 -19.46 -21.92 11.66
CA GLU A 197 -18.03 -22.17 11.82
C GLU A 197 -17.17 -20.90 11.84
N MET A 198 -17.51 -19.88 11.06
CA MET A 198 -16.81 -18.59 11.09
C MET A 198 -17.08 -17.79 12.37
N VAL A 199 -18.21 -18.02 13.03
CA VAL A 199 -18.59 -17.33 14.27
C VAL A 199 -17.95 -17.98 15.48
N THR A 200 -17.79 -19.32 15.46
CA THR A 200 -17.27 -20.13 16.59
C THR A 200 -15.79 -20.46 16.45
N GLY A 201 -15.18 -20.23 15.27
CA GLY A 201 -13.77 -20.51 15.01
C GLY A 201 -12.85 -19.74 15.95
N ASN A 202 -11.91 -20.45 16.57
CA ASN A 202 -10.91 -19.85 17.44
C ASN A 202 -9.87 -19.14 16.58
N PHE A 203 -9.88 -17.81 16.58
CA PHE A 203 -8.94 -16.96 15.86
C PHE A 203 -7.46 -17.38 16.04
N ILE A 204 -7.08 -17.74 17.28
CA ILE A 204 -5.71 -18.18 17.57
C ILE A 204 -5.42 -19.55 16.93
N ALA A 205 -6.43 -20.43 16.83
CA ALA A 205 -6.27 -21.73 16.19
C ALA A 205 -6.07 -21.58 14.68
N GLU A 206 -6.86 -20.74 14.01
CA GLU A 206 -6.71 -20.43 12.57
C GLU A 206 -5.33 -19.85 12.26
N MET A 207 -4.83 -18.94 13.09
CA MET A 207 -3.48 -18.41 12.98
C MET A 207 -2.39 -19.47 13.15
N LYS A 208 -2.54 -20.33 14.16
CA LYS A 208 -1.59 -21.43 14.36
C LYS A 208 -1.58 -22.36 13.17
N GLU A 209 -2.74 -22.67 12.60
CA GLU A 209 -2.86 -23.51 11.41
C GLU A 209 -2.14 -22.89 10.21
N GLY A 210 -2.35 -21.59 9.95
CA GLY A 210 -1.61 -20.85 8.92
C GLY A 210 -0.09 -20.86 9.16
N TYR A 211 0.35 -20.63 10.38
CA TYR A 211 1.76 -20.71 10.75
C TYR A 211 2.34 -22.12 10.53
N TYR A 212 1.64 -23.15 11.00
CA TYR A 212 2.07 -24.54 10.81
C TYR A 212 2.09 -24.95 9.32
N ALA A 213 1.17 -24.44 8.51
CA ALA A 213 1.16 -24.69 7.07
C ALA A 213 2.46 -24.16 6.40
N ILE A 214 2.94 -22.99 6.81
CA ILE A 214 4.22 -22.42 6.32
C ILE A 214 5.41 -23.22 6.82
N VAL A 215 5.47 -23.50 8.13
CA VAL A 215 6.63 -24.18 8.77
C VAL A 215 6.77 -25.62 8.32
N LYS A 216 5.65 -26.33 8.07
CA LYS A 216 5.64 -27.72 7.65
C LYS A 216 6.26 -27.92 6.25
N HIS A 217 6.17 -26.91 5.39
CA HIS A 217 6.70 -26.96 4.03
C HIS A 217 8.06 -26.27 3.94
N ARG A 218 9.16 -27.04 4.00
CA ARG A 218 10.54 -26.53 4.00
C ARG A 218 10.84 -25.52 2.87
N LEU A 219 10.27 -25.72 1.67
CA LEU A 219 10.46 -24.80 0.55
C LEU A 219 9.77 -23.47 0.82
N VAL A 220 8.52 -23.50 1.28
CA VAL A 220 7.74 -22.30 1.61
C VAL A 220 8.43 -21.52 2.72
N LEU A 221 8.87 -22.20 3.78
CA LEU A 221 9.59 -21.57 4.89
C LEU A 221 10.87 -20.87 4.41
N LYS A 222 11.68 -21.56 3.59
CA LYS A 222 12.92 -20.96 3.04
C LYS A 222 12.61 -19.73 2.18
N LEU A 223 11.62 -19.82 1.28
CA LEU A 223 11.23 -18.69 0.44
C LEU A 223 10.73 -17.53 1.27
N THR A 224 9.86 -17.78 2.25
CA THR A 224 9.35 -16.75 3.16
C THR A 224 10.50 -16.09 3.94
N THR A 225 11.43 -16.88 4.48
CA THR A 225 12.59 -16.33 5.22
C THR A 225 13.45 -15.44 4.32
N VAL A 226 13.77 -15.90 3.09
CA VAL A 226 14.53 -15.09 2.14
C VAL A 226 13.79 -13.80 1.79
N MET A 227 12.49 -13.86 1.54
CA MET A 227 11.67 -12.67 1.25
C MET A 227 11.66 -11.68 2.43
N ILE A 228 11.58 -12.16 3.67
CA ILE A 228 11.65 -11.30 4.87
C ILE A 228 13.01 -10.61 4.95
N VAL A 229 14.12 -11.36 4.74
CA VAL A 229 15.46 -10.79 4.76
C VAL A 229 15.65 -9.74 3.66
N VAL A 230 15.20 -10.03 2.43
CA VAL A 230 15.26 -9.09 1.31
C VAL A 230 14.43 -7.83 1.62
N ALA A 231 13.21 -8.00 2.13
CA ALA A 231 12.37 -6.86 2.52
C ALA A 231 13.04 -6.00 3.61
N PHE A 232 13.62 -6.64 4.64
CA PHE A 232 14.33 -5.94 5.70
C PHE A 232 15.52 -5.12 5.19
N LEU A 233 16.27 -5.66 4.22
CA LEU A 233 17.39 -4.94 3.61
C LEU A 233 16.94 -3.87 2.62
N TYR A 234 15.77 -4.05 1.99
CA TYR A 234 15.25 -3.13 0.98
C TYR A 234 14.54 -1.90 1.56
N ILE A 235 13.80 -2.06 2.69
CA ILE A 235 13.05 -0.96 3.31
C ILE A 235 13.90 0.29 3.58
N PRO A 236 15.15 0.20 4.11
CA PRO A 236 16.00 1.36 4.32
C PRO A 236 16.32 2.12 3.03
N ILE A 237 16.47 1.45 1.90
CA ILE A 237 16.77 2.09 0.61
C ILE A 237 15.65 3.07 0.26
N GLY A 238 14.39 2.61 0.28
CA GLY A 238 13.24 3.46 0.00
C GLY A 238 13.01 4.58 1.01
N THR A 239 13.46 4.41 2.25
CA THR A 239 13.29 5.41 3.31
C THR A 239 14.39 6.48 3.29
N TYR A 240 15.64 6.08 2.98
CA TYR A 240 16.79 6.97 3.05
C TYR A 240 17.18 7.64 1.74
N PHE A 241 16.68 7.18 0.59
CA PHE A 241 17.05 7.79 -0.68
C PHE A 241 16.68 9.29 -0.77
N PRO A 242 15.57 9.80 -0.20
CA PRO A 242 15.30 11.24 -0.19
C PRO A 242 16.38 12.03 0.57
N LEU A 243 16.88 11.46 1.68
CA LEU A 243 17.97 12.05 2.45
C LEU A 243 19.28 12.08 1.66
N MET A 244 19.56 11.02 0.90
CA MET A 244 20.74 10.98 0.01
C MET A 244 20.62 12.05 -1.09
N VAL A 245 19.44 12.18 -1.71
CA VAL A 245 19.18 13.23 -2.72
C VAL A 245 19.43 14.62 -2.14
N ARG A 246 18.93 14.88 -0.92
CA ARG A 246 19.05 16.17 -0.28
C ARG A 246 20.48 16.46 0.23
N ASN A 247 21.07 15.54 0.99
CA ASN A 247 22.31 15.80 1.73
C ASN A 247 23.58 15.49 0.94
N HIS A 248 23.55 14.51 0.03
CA HIS A 248 24.73 14.12 -0.75
C HIS A 248 24.74 14.78 -2.12
N PHE A 249 23.60 14.81 -2.79
CA PHE A 249 23.47 15.43 -4.12
C PHE A 249 23.06 16.90 -4.06
N GLU A 250 22.69 17.43 -2.90
CA GLU A 250 22.22 18.81 -2.70
C GLU A 250 21.05 19.18 -3.63
N LYS A 251 20.14 18.23 -3.86
CA LYS A 251 18.99 18.35 -4.75
C LYS A 251 17.68 18.45 -4.01
N GLY A 252 16.63 18.86 -4.73
CA GLY A 252 15.31 19.14 -4.17
C GLY A 252 14.30 17.99 -4.34
N VAL A 253 13.05 18.32 -4.03
CA VAL A 253 11.91 17.39 -4.11
C VAL A 253 11.67 16.88 -5.53
N ILE A 254 11.97 17.70 -6.54
CA ILE A 254 11.76 17.33 -7.94
C ILE A 254 12.68 16.18 -8.34
N GLU A 255 13.96 16.26 -8.01
CA GLU A 255 14.92 15.20 -8.32
C GLU A 255 14.61 13.93 -7.53
N ALA A 256 14.21 14.05 -6.27
CA ALA A 256 13.76 12.90 -5.48
C ALA A 256 12.54 12.22 -6.12
N GLY A 257 11.54 12.98 -6.54
CA GLY A 257 10.38 12.43 -7.23
C GLY A 257 10.71 11.80 -8.59
N ILE A 258 11.67 12.37 -9.34
CA ILE A 258 12.14 11.77 -10.61
C ILE A 258 12.76 10.39 -10.36
N VAL A 259 13.58 10.24 -9.32
CA VAL A 259 14.18 8.94 -8.94
C VAL A 259 13.08 7.89 -8.67
N GLU A 260 12.04 8.25 -7.90
CA GLU A 260 10.89 7.37 -7.64
C GLU A 260 10.17 6.96 -8.92
N VAL A 261 9.91 7.90 -9.81
CA VAL A 261 9.24 7.64 -11.09
C VAL A 261 10.08 6.70 -11.97
N VAL A 262 11.39 6.95 -12.08
CA VAL A 262 12.31 6.11 -12.86
C VAL A 262 12.37 4.69 -12.28
N PHE A 263 12.46 4.57 -10.96
CA PHE A 263 12.41 3.29 -10.27
C PHE A 263 11.11 2.52 -10.56
N ALA A 264 9.97 3.19 -10.46
CA ALA A 264 8.67 2.59 -10.72
C ALA A 264 8.48 2.19 -12.19
N ILE A 265 9.00 2.98 -13.15
CA ILE A 265 9.06 2.59 -14.57
C ILE A 265 9.91 1.33 -14.74
N GLY A 266 11.05 1.25 -14.07
CA GLY A 266 11.90 0.05 -14.07
C GLY A 266 11.15 -1.20 -13.61
N LEU A 267 10.34 -1.09 -12.55
CA LEU A 267 9.49 -2.20 -12.07
C LEU A 267 8.47 -2.65 -13.13
N ILE A 268 7.82 -1.71 -13.82
CA ILE A 268 6.85 -2.04 -14.89
C ILE A 268 7.56 -2.74 -16.06
N VAL A 269 8.68 -2.20 -16.50
CA VAL A 269 9.46 -2.81 -17.60
C VAL A 269 9.90 -4.22 -17.21
N GLY A 270 10.44 -4.41 -16.01
CA GLY A 270 10.84 -5.72 -15.49
C GLY A 270 9.67 -6.70 -15.40
N ALA A 271 8.54 -6.28 -14.84
CA ALA A 271 7.35 -7.09 -14.74
C ALA A 271 6.78 -7.47 -16.13
N SER A 272 6.79 -6.52 -17.08
CA SER A 272 6.34 -6.76 -18.45
C SER A 272 7.24 -7.77 -19.18
N LEU A 273 8.57 -7.64 -19.04
CA LEU A 273 9.53 -8.59 -19.59
C LEU A 273 9.33 -9.99 -19.03
N LEU A 274 9.13 -10.11 -17.71
CA LEU A 274 8.84 -11.39 -17.06
C LEU A 274 7.47 -11.94 -17.49
N GLY A 275 6.47 -11.09 -17.72
CA GLY A 275 5.16 -11.51 -18.22
C GLY A 275 5.23 -12.13 -19.62
N VAL A 276 6.12 -11.61 -20.50
CA VAL A 276 6.30 -12.10 -21.88
C VAL A 276 7.26 -13.29 -21.95
N LEU A 277 8.32 -13.27 -21.15
CA LEU A 277 9.42 -14.24 -21.24
C LEU A 277 9.40 -15.29 -20.12
N GLY A 278 8.59 -15.07 -19.06
CA GLY A 278 8.64 -15.85 -17.81
C GLY A 278 8.38 -17.33 -17.97
N ASP A 279 7.54 -17.72 -18.93
CA ASP A 279 7.27 -19.13 -19.21
C ASP A 279 8.46 -19.88 -19.84
N ARG A 280 9.47 -19.14 -20.33
CA ARG A 280 10.69 -19.70 -20.92
C ARG A 280 11.80 -19.97 -19.90
N PHE A 281 11.65 -19.44 -18.69
CA PHE A 281 12.67 -19.51 -17.65
C PHE A 281 12.17 -20.27 -16.42
N ASP A 282 13.09 -20.95 -15.76
CA ASP A 282 12.83 -21.55 -14.45
C ASP A 282 12.53 -20.47 -13.42
N LYS A 283 11.35 -20.56 -12.81
CA LYS A 283 10.82 -19.53 -11.88
C LYS A 283 11.76 -19.27 -10.69
N ILE A 284 12.40 -20.34 -10.18
CA ILE A 284 13.31 -20.22 -9.03
C ILE A 284 14.62 -19.54 -9.46
N LYS A 285 15.18 -19.93 -10.61
CA LYS A 285 16.42 -19.32 -11.14
C LYS A 285 16.19 -17.85 -11.48
N THR A 286 15.04 -17.49 -12.05
CA THR A 286 14.70 -16.10 -12.38
C THR A 286 14.59 -15.25 -11.11
N MET A 287 13.95 -15.79 -10.07
CA MET A 287 13.85 -15.10 -8.77
C MET A 287 15.22 -14.88 -8.13
N VAL A 288 16.06 -15.91 -8.11
CA VAL A 288 17.43 -15.81 -7.55
C VAL A 288 18.28 -14.82 -8.37
N ALA A 289 18.19 -14.86 -9.70
CA ALA A 289 18.90 -13.91 -10.56
C ALA A 289 18.46 -12.45 -10.30
N GLY A 290 17.14 -12.23 -10.13
CA GLY A 290 16.62 -10.92 -9.76
C GLY A 290 17.14 -10.40 -8.41
N MET A 291 17.18 -11.27 -7.40
CA MET A 291 17.76 -10.95 -6.09
C MET A 291 19.28 -10.64 -6.15
N MET A 292 20.03 -11.39 -6.97
CA MET A 292 21.44 -11.10 -7.17
C MET A 292 21.67 -9.77 -7.87
N LEU A 293 20.87 -9.44 -8.90
CA LEU A 293 20.93 -8.15 -9.57
C LEU A 293 20.63 -6.99 -8.62
N MET A 294 19.63 -7.14 -7.75
CA MET A 294 19.34 -6.12 -6.70
C MET A 294 20.49 -5.95 -5.70
N GLY A 295 21.27 -6.98 -5.43
CA GLY A 295 22.41 -6.90 -4.53
C GLY A 295 23.67 -6.29 -5.16
N VAL A 296 23.73 -6.16 -6.47
CA VAL A 296 24.86 -5.57 -7.23
C VAL A 296 24.57 -4.11 -7.60
N ALA A 297 23.30 -3.74 -7.74
CA ALA A 297 22.86 -2.38 -8.06
C ALA A 297 22.91 -1.45 -6.84
#